data_56eb99d0439e0deb7c1d144dc70b71d2
#
_entry.id   56eb99d0439e0deb7c1d144dc70b71d2
#
_cell.length_a   1.000
_cell.length_b   1.000
_cell.length_c   1.000
_cell.angle_alpha   90.00
_cell.angle_beta   90.00
_cell.angle_gamma   90.00
#
_symmetry.space_group_name_H-M   'P 1'
#
loop_
_entity.id
_entity.type
_entity.pdbx_description
1 polymer ?
#
loop_
_entity_poly.entity_id
_entity_poly.type
_entity_poly.pdbx_seq_one_letter_code
_entity_poly.pdbx_strand_id
1 'polypeptide(L)'
;VGCDYSDKIVYPEFFKNSPDYTNPASPKQYGVYEKGCGLRNVQLSWGHDEYVYNMLKDYLPEEGLYMLRFHSFYSWHREGEYDYLMDDHDREMLKWVKLFNPYDLYSKSPEPPDINKLRPYYEELIKKYLPETLKF
;
A
#
# COMPACT_ATOMS: atom_id res chain seq x y z
N VAL A 1 4.72 -5.56 7.04
CA VAL A 1 3.45 -6.29 7.21
C VAL A 1 3.29 -6.64 8.67
N GLY A 2 2.13 -6.29 9.25
CA GLY A 2 1.82 -6.64 10.64
C GLY A 2 1.51 -8.14 10.78
N CYS A 3 1.88 -8.72 11.92
CA CYS A 3 1.61 -10.12 12.27
C CYS A 3 2.24 -11.16 11.33
N ASP A 4 3.29 -10.80 10.61
CA ASP A 4 4.05 -11.72 9.77
C ASP A 4 5.01 -12.58 10.61
N TYR A 5 5.62 -13.55 9.97
CA TYR A 5 6.51 -14.49 10.65
C TYR A 5 7.85 -13.84 11.01
N SER A 6 8.47 -14.33 12.09
CA SER A 6 9.68 -13.73 12.67
C SER A 6 10.92 -13.74 11.78
N ASP A 7 11.00 -14.62 10.78
CA ASP A 7 12.12 -14.64 9.82
C ASP A 7 12.12 -13.43 8.86
N LYS A 8 10.99 -12.74 8.75
CA LYS A 8 10.83 -11.50 7.97
C LYS A 8 11.11 -10.24 8.79
N ILE A 9 11.35 -10.37 10.07
CA ILE A 9 11.61 -9.26 10.98
C ILE A 9 13.12 -9.06 11.11
N VAL A 10 13.58 -7.84 10.80
CA VAL A 10 14.97 -7.43 11.06
C VAL A 10 15.14 -7.25 12.56
N TYR A 11 16.15 -7.89 13.15
CA TYR A 11 16.40 -7.94 14.59
C TYR A 11 15.26 -8.59 15.41
N PRO A 12 14.90 -9.84 15.13
CA PRO A 12 13.76 -10.52 15.76
C PRO A 12 13.92 -10.67 17.27
N GLU A 13 15.15 -10.64 17.78
CA GLU A 13 15.44 -10.73 19.22
C GLU A 13 14.80 -9.63 20.07
N PHE A 14 14.54 -8.45 19.49
CA PHE A 14 13.84 -7.38 20.19
C PHE A 14 12.33 -7.61 20.32
N PHE A 15 11.78 -8.51 19.55
CA PHE A 15 10.34 -8.82 19.55
C PHE A 15 9.98 -10.04 20.39
N LYS A 16 10.95 -10.73 21.00
CA LYS A 16 10.70 -11.94 21.81
C LYS A 16 9.69 -11.78 22.93
N ASN A 17 9.59 -10.56 23.46
CA ASN A 17 8.64 -10.21 24.53
C ASN A 17 7.32 -9.62 24.01
N SER A 18 7.15 -9.51 22.68
CA SER A 18 5.88 -9.08 22.10
C SER A 18 4.82 -10.16 22.29
N PRO A 19 3.58 -9.79 22.63
CA PRO A 19 2.47 -10.74 22.68
C PRO A 19 2.27 -11.52 21.37
N ASP A 20 2.55 -10.89 20.24
CA ASP A 20 2.41 -11.51 18.92
C ASP A 20 3.47 -12.59 18.66
N TYR A 21 4.66 -12.44 19.24
CA TYR A 21 5.75 -13.41 19.08
C TYR A 21 5.42 -14.78 19.71
N THR A 22 4.68 -14.77 20.81
CA THR A 22 4.28 -15.97 21.55
C THR A 22 2.86 -16.43 21.25
N ASN A 23 2.17 -15.75 20.34
CA ASN A 23 0.78 -16.04 19.99
C ASN A 23 0.68 -17.43 19.30
N PRO A 24 -0.05 -18.39 19.88
CA PRO A 24 -0.23 -19.72 19.28
C PRO A 24 -0.89 -19.70 17.90
N ALA A 25 -1.63 -18.62 17.58
CA ALA A 25 -2.22 -18.42 16.25
C ALA A 25 -1.18 -18.01 15.19
N SER A 26 0.05 -17.66 15.60
CA SER A 26 1.13 -17.13 14.75
C SER A 26 2.31 -18.09 14.47
N PRO A 27 2.26 -19.41 14.70
CA PRO A 27 3.40 -20.32 14.46
C PRO A 27 3.51 -20.77 13.02
N LYS A 28 2.74 -20.20 12.11
CA LYS A 28 2.71 -20.60 10.70
C LYS A 28 3.81 -19.88 9.93
N GLN A 29 4.25 -20.48 8.83
CA GLN A 29 5.25 -19.95 7.92
C GLN A 29 4.97 -18.52 7.43
N TYR A 30 3.72 -18.08 7.48
CA TYR A 30 3.27 -16.76 7.01
C TYR A 30 2.63 -15.94 8.14
N GLY A 31 3.04 -16.15 9.38
CA GLY A 31 2.43 -15.50 10.55
C GLY A 31 0.97 -15.90 10.72
N VAL A 32 0.07 -14.93 10.83
CA VAL A 32 -1.39 -15.17 10.92
C VAL A 32 -2.05 -15.39 9.56
N TYR A 33 -1.32 -15.19 8.47
CA TYR A 33 -1.83 -15.25 7.10
C TYR A 33 -1.72 -16.64 6.50
N GLU A 34 -2.45 -16.85 5.39
CA GLU A 34 -2.33 -18.01 4.54
C GLU A 34 -1.68 -17.60 3.20
N LYS A 35 -1.03 -18.55 2.55
CA LYS A 35 -0.49 -18.34 1.21
C LYS A 35 -1.61 -17.95 0.25
N GLY A 36 -1.40 -16.84 -0.48
CA GLY A 36 -2.37 -16.36 -1.45
C GLY A 36 -3.63 -15.74 -0.84
N CYS A 37 -3.56 -15.27 0.41
CA CYS A 37 -4.71 -14.66 1.08
C CYS A 37 -5.17 -13.33 0.44
N GLY A 38 -4.33 -12.72 -0.38
CA GLY A 38 -4.54 -11.40 -0.96
C GLY A 38 -4.04 -10.27 -0.07
N LEU A 39 -3.29 -9.33 -0.64
CA LEU A 39 -2.69 -8.21 0.10
C LEU A 39 -3.73 -7.27 0.70
N ARG A 40 -4.93 -7.21 0.15
CA ARG A 40 -6.05 -6.45 0.73
C ARG A 40 -6.47 -6.95 2.11
N ASN A 41 -6.22 -8.23 2.42
CA ASN A 41 -6.52 -8.87 3.70
C ASN A 41 -5.34 -8.85 4.67
N VAL A 42 -4.21 -8.25 4.26
CA VAL A 42 -3.00 -8.15 5.05
C VAL A 42 -3.03 -6.85 5.85
N GLN A 43 -2.67 -6.94 7.12
CA GLN A 43 -2.56 -5.78 8.00
C GLN A 43 -1.26 -5.03 7.71
N LEU A 44 -1.39 -3.83 7.17
CA LEU A 44 -0.26 -2.92 6.97
C LEU A 44 -0.07 -2.01 8.20
N SER A 45 1.11 -1.43 8.31
CA SER A 45 1.36 -0.39 9.30
C SER A 45 0.43 0.81 9.05
N TRP A 46 -0.02 1.44 10.13
CA TRP A 46 -0.85 2.64 10.03
C TRP A 46 0.00 3.86 9.66
N GLY A 47 0.37 3.93 8.38
CA GLY A 47 1.11 5.04 7.77
C GLY A 47 0.19 5.96 6.94
N HIS A 48 0.81 6.91 6.24
CA HIS A 48 0.10 7.85 5.35
C HIS A 48 -0.66 7.14 4.22
N ASP A 49 -0.11 6.08 3.70
CA ASP A 49 -0.64 5.23 2.63
C ASP A 49 -1.94 4.53 3.06
N GLU A 50 -1.94 3.83 4.19
CA GLU A 50 -3.12 3.16 4.74
C GLU A 50 -4.19 4.17 5.18
N TYR A 51 -3.77 5.32 5.73
CA TYR A 51 -4.68 6.40 6.11
C TYR A 51 -5.40 6.97 4.88
N VAL A 52 -4.65 7.37 3.84
CA VAL A 52 -5.23 7.94 2.61
C VAL A 52 -6.09 6.91 1.88
N TYR A 53 -5.68 5.64 1.83
CA TYR A 53 -6.52 4.57 1.30
C TYR A 53 -7.88 4.51 2.00
N ASN A 54 -7.90 4.51 3.34
CA ASN A 54 -9.15 4.46 4.10
C ASN A 54 -10.03 5.70 3.90
N MET A 55 -9.44 6.87 3.69
CA MET A 55 -10.18 8.08 3.36
C MET A 55 -10.86 8.02 1.98
N LEU A 56 -10.22 7.38 1.00
CA LEU A 56 -10.59 7.49 -0.41
C LEU A 56 -11.20 6.21 -1.00
N LYS A 57 -11.28 5.12 -0.23
CA LYS A 57 -11.74 3.80 -0.71
C LYS A 57 -13.14 3.79 -1.31
N ASP A 58 -14.00 4.70 -0.89
CA ASP A 58 -15.38 4.81 -1.37
C ASP A 58 -15.53 5.76 -2.58
N TYR A 59 -14.43 6.39 -3.03
CA TYR A 59 -14.46 7.44 -4.04
C TYR A 59 -13.62 7.16 -5.27
N LEU A 60 -12.48 6.53 -5.10
CA LEU A 60 -11.54 6.29 -6.20
C LEU A 60 -11.70 4.91 -6.82
N PRO A 61 -11.35 4.75 -8.11
CA PRO A 61 -11.26 3.44 -8.73
C PRO A 61 -10.16 2.61 -8.07
N GLU A 62 -10.32 1.29 -8.14
CA GLU A 62 -9.49 0.33 -7.43
C GLU A 62 -8.01 0.43 -7.80
N GLU A 63 -7.69 0.69 -9.06
CA GLU A 63 -6.32 0.89 -9.52
C GLU A 63 -5.64 2.07 -8.79
N GLY A 64 -6.37 3.17 -8.62
CA GLY A 64 -5.92 4.33 -7.85
C GLY A 64 -5.74 4.01 -6.37
N LEU A 65 -6.65 3.23 -5.80
CA LEU A 65 -6.54 2.78 -4.41
C LEU A 65 -5.35 1.86 -4.17
N TYR A 66 -5.04 0.95 -5.11
CA TYR A 66 -3.84 0.13 -5.04
C TYR A 66 -2.55 0.97 -5.12
N MET A 67 -2.51 1.94 -6.03
CA MET A 67 -1.39 2.89 -6.09
C MET A 67 -1.19 3.60 -4.76
N LEU A 68 -2.24 4.16 -4.17
CA LEU A 68 -2.17 4.89 -2.90
C LEU A 68 -1.76 3.99 -1.73
N ARG A 69 -2.36 2.81 -1.61
CA ARG A 69 -2.14 1.92 -0.48
C ARG A 69 -0.77 1.27 -0.48
N PHE A 70 -0.23 0.98 -1.65
CA PHE A 70 0.95 0.13 -1.78
C PHE A 70 2.17 0.83 -2.38
N HIS A 71 2.12 2.14 -2.68
CA HIS A 71 3.25 2.84 -3.29
C HIS A 71 4.53 2.76 -2.45
N SER A 72 4.42 2.79 -1.13
CA SER A 72 5.57 2.70 -0.22
C SER A 72 5.99 1.25 0.11
N PHE A 73 5.26 0.25 -0.38
CA PHE A 73 5.55 -1.15 -0.11
C PHE A 73 6.62 -1.71 -1.07
N TYR A 74 7.81 -1.08 -1.07
CA TYR A 74 8.94 -1.38 -1.97
C TYR A 74 9.40 -2.82 -1.90
N SER A 75 9.42 -3.41 -0.71
CA SER A 75 9.77 -4.81 -0.53
C SER A 75 8.87 -5.75 -1.33
N TRP A 76 7.61 -5.40 -1.53
CA TRP A 76 6.72 -6.14 -2.40
C TRP A 76 6.93 -5.79 -3.88
N HIS A 77 6.62 -4.56 -4.30
CA HIS A 77 6.50 -4.26 -5.73
C HIS A 77 7.83 -4.11 -6.47
N ARG A 78 8.95 -3.89 -5.75
CA ARG A 78 10.30 -3.81 -6.32
C ARG A 78 11.12 -5.07 -6.09
N GLU A 79 11.13 -5.59 -4.86
CA GLU A 79 12.02 -6.66 -4.46
C GLU A 79 11.36 -8.05 -4.57
N GLY A 80 10.03 -8.11 -4.79
CA GLY A 80 9.29 -9.37 -4.92
C GLY A 80 9.09 -10.14 -3.61
N GLU A 81 9.40 -9.49 -2.48
CA GLU A 81 9.06 -10.04 -1.17
C GLU A 81 7.53 -10.01 -0.98
N TYR A 82 7.01 -10.87 -0.12
CA TYR A 82 5.57 -10.99 0.14
C TYR A 82 4.73 -11.52 -1.04
N ASP A 83 5.34 -11.94 -2.14
CA ASP A 83 4.63 -12.54 -3.29
C ASP A 83 3.82 -13.77 -2.90
N TYR A 84 4.20 -14.46 -1.82
CA TYR A 84 3.48 -15.61 -1.28
C TYR A 84 2.11 -15.24 -0.71
N LEU A 85 1.86 -13.97 -0.37
CA LEU A 85 0.56 -13.48 0.11
C LEU A 85 -0.36 -13.04 -1.03
N MET A 86 0.18 -12.79 -2.23
CA MET A 86 -0.60 -12.32 -3.38
C MET A 86 -1.63 -13.34 -3.84
N ASP A 87 -2.82 -12.87 -4.12
CA ASP A 87 -3.80 -13.57 -4.96
C ASP A 87 -3.67 -13.16 -6.45
N ASP A 88 -4.53 -13.68 -7.31
CA ASP A 88 -4.49 -13.37 -8.75
C ASP A 88 -4.87 -11.89 -9.02
N HIS A 89 -5.72 -11.33 -8.19
CA HIS A 89 -6.11 -9.92 -8.27
C HIS A 89 -4.93 -8.98 -7.97
N ASP A 90 -4.14 -9.29 -6.92
CA ASP A 90 -2.93 -8.52 -6.61
C ASP A 90 -1.92 -8.55 -7.77
N ARG A 91 -1.80 -9.69 -8.46
CA ARG A 91 -0.92 -9.84 -9.64
C ARG A 91 -1.36 -8.93 -10.78
N GLU A 92 -2.66 -8.79 -10.95
CA GLU A 92 -3.21 -7.87 -11.94
C GLU A 92 -3.00 -6.41 -11.54
N MET A 93 -3.20 -6.06 -10.27
CA MET A 93 -3.07 -4.69 -9.76
C MET A 93 -1.62 -4.23 -9.64
N LEU A 94 -0.65 -5.14 -9.47
CA LEU A 94 0.78 -4.83 -9.35
C LEU A 94 1.31 -3.96 -10.49
N LYS A 95 0.77 -4.12 -11.71
CA LYS A 95 1.14 -3.30 -12.87
C LYS A 95 0.90 -1.80 -12.63
N TRP A 96 -0.19 -1.47 -11.94
CA TRP A 96 -0.54 -0.08 -11.65
C TRP A 96 0.37 0.54 -10.60
N VAL A 97 0.71 -0.21 -9.56
CA VAL A 97 1.68 0.23 -8.54
C VAL A 97 3.05 0.45 -9.18
N LYS A 98 3.50 -0.47 -10.04
CA LYS A 98 4.77 -0.33 -10.78
C LYS A 98 4.77 0.84 -11.77
N LEU A 99 3.63 1.13 -12.39
CA LEU A 99 3.47 2.28 -13.29
C LEU A 99 3.56 3.60 -12.52
N PHE A 100 2.98 3.65 -11.33
CA PHE A 100 2.98 4.84 -10.47
C PHE A 100 4.34 5.11 -9.82
N ASN A 101 5.08 4.07 -9.42
CA ASN A 101 6.30 4.19 -8.61
C ASN A 101 7.37 5.15 -9.14
N PRO A 102 7.65 5.28 -10.47
CA PRO A 102 8.61 6.25 -10.98
C PRO A 102 8.23 7.72 -10.70
N TYR A 103 6.95 8.00 -10.49
CA TYR A 103 6.43 9.35 -10.23
C TYR A 103 6.35 9.68 -8.74
N ASP A 104 6.39 8.67 -7.87
CA ASP A 104 6.30 8.83 -6.43
C ASP A 104 7.58 9.42 -5.84
N LEU A 105 8.74 8.90 -6.21
CA LEU A 105 10.01 9.26 -5.58
C LEU A 105 10.67 10.51 -6.14
N TYR A 106 10.46 10.85 -7.41
CA TYR A 106 11.19 11.94 -8.04
C TYR A 106 10.55 12.49 -9.29
N SER A 107 9.97 13.65 -9.16
CA SER A 107 9.58 14.49 -10.30
C SER A 107 10.38 15.80 -10.35
N LYS A 108 11.67 15.75 -10.02
CA LYS A 108 12.52 16.94 -10.15
C LYS A 108 12.83 17.21 -11.61
N SER A 109 11.88 17.88 -12.27
CA SER A 109 12.20 18.62 -13.49
C SER A 109 13.06 19.83 -13.12
N PRO A 110 14.06 20.21 -13.96
CA PRO A 110 14.78 21.47 -13.81
C PRO A 110 13.84 22.70 -13.80
N GLU A 111 12.69 22.57 -14.47
CA GLU A 111 11.66 23.59 -14.51
C GLU A 111 10.45 23.10 -13.68
N PRO A 112 10.00 23.90 -12.69
CA PRO A 112 8.79 23.58 -11.94
C PRO A 112 7.56 23.61 -12.86
N PRO A 113 6.55 22.77 -12.62
CA PRO A 113 5.32 22.79 -13.42
C PRO A 113 4.58 24.13 -13.25
N ASP A 114 3.99 24.61 -14.35
CA ASP A 114 3.12 25.79 -14.32
C ASP A 114 1.79 25.45 -13.67
N ILE A 115 1.68 25.75 -12.38
CA ILE A 115 0.50 25.46 -11.56
C ILE A 115 -0.75 26.11 -12.13
N ASN A 116 -0.64 27.33 -12.69
CA ASN A 116 -1.82 28.04 -13.23
C ASN A 116 -2.41 27.33 -14.46
N LYS A 117 -1.56 26.71 -15.27
CA LYS A 117 -1.99 25.90 -16.41
C LYS A 117 -2.59 24.55 -15.99
N LEU A 118 -2.02 23.93 -14.96
CA LEU A 118 -2.43 22.59 -14.53
C LEU A 118 -3.67 22.61 -13.61
N ARG A 119 -3.84 23.68 -12.85
CA ARG A 119 -4.90 23.79 -11.85
C ARG A 119 -6.31 23.47 -12.39
N PRO A 120 -6.78 24.01 -13.51
CA PRO A 120 -8.11 23.72 -14.02
C PRO A 120 -8.32 22.22 -14.29
N TYR A 121 -7.30 21.55 -14.84
CA TYR A 121 -7.35 20.11 -15.11
C TYR A 121 -7.50 19.29 -13.83
N TYR A 122 -6.71 19.61 -12.79
CA TYR A 122 -6.81 18.90 -11.52
C TYR A 122 -8.10 19.21 -10.77
N GLU A 123 -8.63 20.42 -10.85
CA GLU A 123 -9.93 20.76 -10.28
C GLU A 123 -11.07 19.97 -10.94
N GLU A 124 -11.00 19.71 -12.24
CA GLU A 124 -11.96 18.81 -12.93
C GLU A 124 -11.82 17.36 -12.46
N LEU A 125 -10.59 16.86 -12.27
CA LEU A 125 -10.37 15.51 -11.73
C LEU A 125 -10.92 15.39 -10.29
N ILE A 126 -10.67 16.38 -9.46
CA ILE A 126 -11.22 16.43 -8.10
C ILE A 126 -12.73 16.34 -8.13
N LYS A 127 -13.39 17.19 -8.92
CA LYS A 127 -14.86 17.20 -9.07
C LYS A 127 -15.42 15.88 -9.62
N LYS A 128 -14.63 15.20 -10.47
CA LYS A 128 -15.04 13.92 -11.06
C LYS A 128 -15.09 12.79 -10.04
N TYR A 129 -14.13 12.75 -9.13
CA TYR A 129 -13.93 11.61 -8.25
C TYR A 129 -14.31 11.88 -6.80
N LEU A 130 -14.25 13.12 -6.34
CA LEU A 130 -14.40 13.46 -4.93
C LEU A 130 -15.62 14.36 -4.70
N PRO A 131 -16.38 14.14 -3.62
CA PRO A 131 -17.42 15.07 -3.18
C PRO A 131 -16.79 16.33 -2.58
N GLU A 132 -17.59 17.38 -2.35
CA GLU A 132 -17.13 18.60 -1.66
C GLU A 132 -16.64 18.36 -0.24
N THR A 133 -17.17 17.34 0.41
CA THR A 133 -16.76 16.93 1.78
C THR A 133 -16.58 15.43 1.82
N LEU A 134 -15.39 15.00 2.19
CA LEU A 134 -15.09 13.58 2.41
C LEU A 134 -15.69 13.12 3.74
N LYS A 135 -16.28 11.94 3.73
CA LYS A 135 -16.70 11.21 4.94
C LYS A 135 -15.77 10.00 5.10
N PHE A 136 -15.12 9.88 6.23
CA PHE A 136 -14.18 8.80 6.55
C PHE A 136 -14.13 8.54 8.06
#